data_ed3067e47c0178ee948cacbbc45a10f2
#
_entry.id   ed3067e47c0178ee948cacbbc45a10f2
#
_cell.length_a   1.000
_cell.length_b   1.000
_cell.length_c   1.000
_cell.angle_alpha   90.00
_cell.angle_beta   90.00
_cell.angle_gamma   90.00
#
_symmetry.space_group_name_H-M   'P 1'
#
loop_
_entity.id
_entity.type
_entity.pdbx_description
1 polymer ?
#
loop_
_entity_poly.entity_id
_entity_poly.type
_entity_poly.pdbx_seq_one_letter_code
_entity_poly.pdbx_strand_id
1 'polypeptide(L)'
;MSILLLGKDGQVGWQLQRSLAPHGEVIACGRSECDLTDLDRLRSLVRQLKPAVIVNASAYTAVDRAESEPELAMRINGEAPGVLAEEVARLGALLIHYSTDYVYDGCKTEPYLESDPTNPQSVYGRTKLAGEDAIRASGAKSVIFRTSWVFGARGGNFVKTILRLAREKEALNVVTDQIGSPTSAAMIAISSSSYTNEPP
;
A
#
# COMPACT_ATOMS: atom_id res chain seq x y z
N MET A 1 -3.50 -22.97 0.10
CA MET A 1 -2.89 -21.85 0.84
C MET A 1 -3.96 -20.80 1.04
N SER A 2 -4.06 -20.19 2.23
CA SER A 2 -4.99 -19.07 2.48
C SER A 2 -4.24 -17.73 2.43
N ILE A 3 -4.86 -16.74 1.78
CA ILE A 3 -4.30 -15.41 1.55
C ILE A 3 -5.28 -14.38 2.12
N LEU A 4 -4.85 -13.58 3.08
CA LEU A 4 -5.63 -12.44 3.57
C LEU A 4 -5.28 -11.20 2.75
N LEU A 5 -6.25 -10.65 2.03
CA LEU A 5 -6.12 -9.41 1.29
C LEU A 5 -6.87 -8.29 2.01
N LEU A 6 -6.14 -7.26 2.44
CA LEU A 6 -6.71 -6.04 3.02
C LEU A 6 -6.77 -4.93 1.96
N GLY A 7 -7.86 -4.17 1.93
CA GLY A 7 -8.06 -3.08 0.98
C GLY A 7 -8.63 -3.49 -0.38
N LYS A 8 -9.49 -4.52 -0.40
CA LYS A 8 -10.13 -5.08 -1.61
C LYS A 8 -10.80 -4.05 -2.52
N ASP A 9 -11.27 -2.94 -1.96
CA ASP A 9 -12.05 -1.92 -2.68
C ASP A 9 -11.18 -0.87 -3.39
N GLY A 10 -9.88 -0.80 -3.03
CA GLY A 10 -8.90 0.09 -3.63
C GLY A 10 -8.49 -0.33 -5.05
N GLN A 11 -7.74 0.54 -5.75
CA GLN A 11 -7.29 0.27 -7.12
C GLN A 11 -6.44 -1.01 -7.21
N VAL A 12 -5.45 -1.14 -6.35
CA VAL A 12 -4.55 -2.31 -6.30
C VAL A 12 -5.28 -3.53 -5.74
N GLY A 13 -6.01 -3.38 -4.62
CA GLY A 13 -6.73 -4.49 -3.99
C GLY A 13 -7.76 -5.14 -4.92
N TRP A 14 -8.43 -4.35 -5.76
CA TRP A 14 -9.38 -4.89 -6.74
C TRP A 14 -8.70 -5.76 -7.81
N GLN A 15 -7.50 -5.40 -8.25
CA GLN A 15 -6.70 -6.23 -9.18
C GLN A 15 -6.14 -7.47 -8.49
N LEU A 16 -5.69 -7.33 -7.24
CA LEU A 16 -5.15 -8.42 -6.44
C LEU A 16 -6.14 -9.57 -6.23
N GLN A 17 -7.43 -9.31 -6.09
CA GLN A 17 -8.44 -10.37 -5.99
C GLN A 17 -8.37 -11.36 -7.15
N ARG A 18 -8.03 -10.87 -8.36
CA ARG A 18 -7.89 -11.71 -9.56
C ARG A 18 -6.53 -12.36 -9.68
N SER A 19 -5.47 -11.58 -9.45
CA SER A 19 -4.10 -12.08 -9.61
C SER A 19 -3.73 -13.10 -8.52
N LEU A 20 -4.32 -13.01 -7.34
CA LEU A 20 -4.08 -13.94 -6.23
C LEU A 20 -4.95 -15.21 -6.29
N ALA A 21 -6.09 -15.19 -6.98
CA ALA A 21 -7.01 -16.31 -7.03
C ALA A 21 -6.38 -17.65 -7.50
N PRO A 22 -5.44 -17.68 -8.47
CA PRO A 22 -4.78 -18.93 -8.86
C PRO A 22 -3.84 -19.51 -7.78
N HIS A 23 -3.42 -18.70 -6.78
CA HIS A 23 -2.42 -19.08 -5.79
C HIS A 23 -3.03 -19.64 -4.49
N GLY A 24 -4.33 -19.50 -4.30
CA GLY A 24 -5.01 -20.05 -3.12
C GLY A 24 -6.35 -19.39 -2.81
N GLU A 25 -6.91 -19.72 -1.66
CA GLU A 25 -8.14 -19.11 -1.16
C GLU A 25 -7.87 -17.66 -0.73
N VAL A 26 -8.53 -16.71 -1.38
CA VAL A 26 -8.38 -15.27 -1.10
C VAL A 26 -9.52 -14.80 -0.19
N ILE A 27 -9.18 -14.46 1.05
CA ILE A 27 -10.08 -13.82 2.01
C ILE A 27 -9.88 -12.31 1.87
N ALA A 28 -10.76 -11.65 1.12
CA ALA A 28 -10.63 -10.23 0.80
C ALA A 28 -11.50 -9.38 1.73
N CYS A 29 -10.85 -8.46 2.48
CA CYS A 29 -11.46 -7.54 3.41
C CYS A 29 -11.34 -6.09 2.92
N GLY A 30 -12.46 -5.35 2.95
CA GLY A 30 -12.49 -3.90 2.86
C GLY A 30 -12.58 -3.27 4.25
N ARG A 31 -12.86 -1.97 4.29
CA ARG A 31 -12.95 -1.24 5.56
C ARG A 31 -14.10 -1.72 6.45
N SER A 32 -15.20 -2.16 5.84
CA SER A 32 -16.38 -2.66 6.58
C SER A 32 -16.12 -3.98 7.31
N GLU A 33 -15.24 -4.83 6.74
CA GLU A 33 -14.89 -6.11 7.33
C GLU A 33 -13.71 -6.00 8.30
N CYS A 34 -12.75 -5.11 7.98
CA CYS A 34 -11.55 -4.89 8.79
C CYS A 34 -11.10 -3.42 8.68
N ASP A 35 -11.50 -2.60 9.66
CA ASP A 35 -10.99 -1.23 9.78
C ASP A 35 -9.61 -1.26 10.42
N LEU A 36 -8.59 -0.74 9.72
CA LEU A 36 -7.21 -0.70 10.21
C LEU A 36 -6.99 0.26 11.40
N THR A 37 -7.98 1.05 11.76
CA THR A 37 -7.93 1.86 12.97
C THR A 37 -8.19 1.04 14.24
N ASP A 38 -8.83 -0.13 14.11
CA ASP A 38 -9.05 -1.08 15.21
C ASP A 38 -7.96 -2.16 15.17
N LEU A 39 -6.83 -1.89 15.82
CA LEU A 39 -5.67 -2.77 15.82
C LEU A 39 -5.91 -4.09 16.55
N ASP A 40 -6.77 -4.10 17.56
CA ASP A 40 -7.09 -5.32 18.32
C ASP A 40 -7.95 -6.28 17.47
N ARG A 41 -8.92 -5.73 16.73
CA ARG A 41 -9.70 -6.49 15.77
C ARG A 41 -8.83 -7.01 14.62
N LEU A 42 -7.92 -6.19 14.10
CA LEU A 42 -6.95 -6.59 13.07
C LEU A 42 -6.12 -7.79 13.54
N ARG A 43 -5.56 -7.71 14.73
CA ARG A 43 -4.78 -8.78 15.37
C ARG A 43 -5.61 -10.05 15.55
N SER A 44 -6.84 -9.90 16.04
CA SER A 44 -7.76 -11.01 16.27
C SER A 44 -8.13 -11.70 14.96
N LEU A 45 -8.38 -10.95 13.88
CA LEU A 45 -8.68 -11.47 12.56
C LEU A 45 -7.52 -12.33 12.02
N VAL A 46 -6.28 -11.82 12.09
CA VAL A 46 -5.10 -12.56 11.62
C VAL A 46 -4.92 -13.85 12.41
N ARG A 47 -5.07 -13.81 13.73
CA ARG A 47 -4.97 -14.99 14.60
C ARG A 47 -6.04 -16.03 14.35
N GLN A 48 -7.25 -15.60 14.02
CA GLN A 48 -8.37 -16.49 13.66
C GLN A 48 -8.14 -17.16 12.31
N LEU A 49 -7.74 -16.40 11.31
CA LEU A 49 -7.59 -16.87 9.92
C LEU A 49 -6.29 -17.65 9.70
N LYS A 50 -5.22 -17.31 10.42
CA LYS A 50 -3.87 -17.90 10.28
C LYS A 50 -3.44 -17.98 8.81
N PRO A 51 -3.46 -16.88 8.05
CA PRO A 51 -3.14 -16.92 6.62
C PRO A 51 -1.66 -17.24 6.41
N ALA A 52 -1.36 -17.93 5.31
CA ALA A 52 0.02 -18.14 4.88
C ALA A 52 0.65 -16.89 4.26
N VAL A 53 -0.20 -16.01 3.68
CA VAL A 53 0.21 -14.73 3.09
C VAL A 53 -0.77 -13.65 3.51
N ILE A 54 -0.25 -12.48 3.89
CA ILE A 54 -1.04 -11.25 4.07
C ILE A 54 -0.61 -10.25 3.01
N VAL A 55 -1.57 -9.72 2.25
CA VAL A 55 -1.36 -8.67 1.27
C VAL A 55 -2.08 -7.42 1.75
N ASN A 56 -1.32 -6.43 2.23
CA ASN A 56 -1.87 -5.19 2.76
C ASN A 56 -1.88 -4.09 1.70
N ALA A 57 -2.98 -3.99 0.94
CA ALA A 57 -3.24 -2.93 -0.03
C ALA A 57 -4.11 -1.80 0.55
N SER A 58 -4.29 -1.76 1.86
CA SER A 58 -4.96 -0.66 2.57
C SER A 58 -3.96 0.42 2.95
N ALA A 59 -4.36 1.68 2.79
CA ALA A 59 -3.60 2.83 3.27
C ALA A 59 -4.49 4.07 3.42
N TYR A 60 -4.06 5.00 4.25
CA TYR A 60 -4.52 6.39 4.22
C TYR A 60 -3.76 7.12 3.11
N THR A 61 -4.42 7.45 2.01
CA THR A 61 -3.76 7.95 0.78
C THR A 61 -4.04 9.42 0.46
N ALA A 62 -4.82 10.12 1.29
CA ALA A 62 -5.12 11.54 1.11
C ALA A 62 -3.94 12.38 1.64
N VAL A 63 -2.94 12.63 0.78
CA VAL A 63 -1.65 13.26 1.14
C VAL A 63 -1.86 14.60 1.85
N ASP A 64 -2.60 15.53 1.25
CA ASP A 64 -2.84 16.85 1.81
C ASP A 64 -3.64 16.80 3.12
N ARG A 65 -4.62 15.91 3.18
CA ARG A 65 -5.46 15.74 4.36
C ARG A 65 -4.72 15.08 5.52
N ALA A 66 -3.68 14.31 5.25
CA ALA A 66 -2.82 13.73 6.29
C ALA A 66 -2.17 14.81 7.17
N GLU A 67 -1.89 16.02 6.63
CA GLU A 67 -1.34 17.14 7.40
C GLU A 67 -2.29 17.62 8.51
N SER A 68 -3.61 17.47 8.31
CA SER A 68 -4.63 17.79 9.31
C SER A 68 -5.13 16.59 10.13
N GLU A 69 -4.81 15.36 9.71
CA GLU A 69 -5.21 14.09 10.36
C GLU A 69 -4.00 13.17 10.63
N PRO A 70 -2.90 13.69 11.24
CA PRO A 70 -1.64 12.94 11.36
C PRO A 70 -1.78 11.65 12.18
N GLU A 71 -2.59 11.68 13.24
CA GLU A 71 -2.82 10.54 14.11
C GLU A 71 -3.56 9.41 13.38
N LEU A 72 -4.60 9.76 12.60
CA LEU A 72 -5.33 8.78 11.79
C LEU A 72 -4.43 8.19 10.70
N ALA A 73 -3.64 9.03 10.03
CA ALA A 73 -2.68 8.59 9.04
C ALA A 73 -1.62 7.65 9.65
N MET A 74 -1.08 7.98 10.83
CA MET A 74 -0.13 7.14 11.55
C MET A 74 -0.75 5.80 11.96
N ARG A 75 -1.97 5.82 12.47
CA ARG A 75 -2.69 4.63 12.88
C ARG A 75 -2.81 3.62 11.73
N ILE A 76 -3.20 4.10 10.54
CA ILE A 76 -3.45 3.25 9.36
C ILE A 76 -2.14 2.89 8.64
N ASN A 77 -1.21 3.85 8.47
CA ASN A 77 -0.03 3.68 7.65
C ASN A 77 1.20 3.18 8.42
N GLY A 78 1.29 3.46 9.72
CA GLY A 78 2.42 3.10 10.57
C GLY A 78 2.11 1.93 11.49
N GLU A 79 1.11 2.10 12.39
CA GLU A 79 0.83 1.14 13.45
C GLU A 79 0.20 -0.16 12.92
N ALA A 80 -0.79 -0.08 12.05
CA ALA A 80 -1.46 -1.26 11.52
C ALA A 80 -0.51 -2.19 10.74
N PRO A 81 0.40 -1.71 9.86
CA PRO A 81 1.44 -2.54 9.26
C PRO A 81 2.38 -3.20 10.28
N GLY A 82 2.71 -2.50 11.38
CA GLY A 82 3.48 -3.07 12.48
C GLY A 82 2.77 -4.26 13.12
N VAL A 83 1.48 -4.12 13.43
CA VAL A 83 0.64 -5.22 13.97
C VAL A 83 0.59 -6.41 13.01
N LEU A 84 0.43 -6.16 11.71
CA LEU A 84 0.44 -7.22 10.71
C LEU A 84 1.78 -7.95 10.68
N ALA A 85 2.88 -7.21 10.74
CA ALA A 85 4.22 -7.77 10.70
C ALA A 85 4.53 -8.62 11.95
N GLU A 86 4.13 -8.17 13.14
CA GLU A 86 4.24 -8.97 14.37
C GLU A 86 3.49 -10.32 14.27
N GLU A 87 2.27 -10.31 13.76
CA GLU A 87 1.48 -11.53 13.62
C GLU A 87 2.04 -12.44 12.51
N VAL A 88 2.53 -11.86 11.41
CA VAL A 88 3.21 -12.59 10.32
C VAL A 88 4.47 -13.28 10.84
N ALA A 89 5.30 -12.59 11.63
CA ALA A 89 6.49 -13.19 12.25
C ALA A 89 6.14 -14.39 13.15
N ARG A 90 5.03 -14.29 13.93
CA ARG A 90 4.54 -15.40 14.78
C ARG A 90 4.05 -16.61 13.98
N LEU A 91 3.42 -16.35 12.82
CA LEU A 91 2.86 -17.42 11.98
C LEU A 91 3.88 -18.04 11.04
N GLY A 92 5.07 -17.42 10.87
CA GLY A 92 6.01 -17.78 9.79
C GLY A 92 5.45 -17.54 8.40
N ALA A 93 4.48 -16.61 8.28
CA ALA A 93 3.81 -16.24 7.04
C ALA A 93 4.62 -15.21 6.23
N LEU A 94 4.10 -14.78 5.07
CA LEU A 94 4.64 -13.71 4.25
C LEU A 94 3.76 -12.46 4.34
N LEU A 95 4.36 -11.27 4.50
CA LEU A 95 3.70 -9.98 4.37
C LEU A 95 4.10 -9.29 3.07
N ILE A 96 3.13 -8.95 2.23
CA ILE A 96 3.30 -8.06 1.08
C ILE A 96 2.67 -6.72 1.42
N HIS A 97 3.46 -5.64 1.39
CA HIS A 97 3.01 -4.30 1.76
C HIS A 97 3.36 -3.28 0.67
N TYR A 98 2.49 -2.27 0.50
CA TYR A 98 2.69 -1.19 -0.47
C TYR A 98 3.03 0.11 0.25
N SER A 99 4.17 0.66 -0.09
CA SER A 99 4.66 1.96 0.34
C SER A 99 4.63 2.95 -0.83
N THR A 100 5.38 4.02 -0.73
CA THR A 100 5.33 5.16 -1.64
C THR A 100 6.73 5.74 -1.88
N ASP A 101 6.90 6.43 -3.00
CA ASP A 101 8.03 7.29 -3.28
C ASP A 101 8.13 8.53 -2.38
N TYR A 102 7.03 8.93 -1.71
CA TYR A 102 7.00 10.01 -0.71
C TYR A 102 7.86 9.74 0.53
N VAL A 103 8.46 8.56 0.65
CA VAL A 103 9.48 8.29 1.69
C VAL A 103 10.82 8.97 1.38
N TYR A 104 11.02 9.43 0.16
CA TYR A 104 12.18 10.21 -0.27
C TYR A 104 11.89 11.72 -0.23
N ASP A 105 12.93 12.53 -0.33
CA ASP A 105 12.81 14.01 -0.28
C ASP A 105 12.53 14.66 -1.65
N GLY A 106 12.65 13.93 -2.74
CA GLY A 106 12.43 14.46 -4.08
C GLY A 106 13.56 15.33 -4.63
N CYS A 107 14.72 15.39 -3.95
CA CYS A 107 15.83 16.27 -4.34
C CYS A 107 16.79 15.65 -5.36
N LYS A 108 16.70 14.33 -5.58
CA LYS A 108 17.59 13.61 -6.50
C LYS A 108 17.15 13.81 -7.95
N THR A 109 18.09 14.08 -8.85
CA THR A 109 17.85 14.23 -10.30
C THR A 109 17.79 12.89 -11.03
N GLU A 110 18.45 11.88 -10.49
CA GLU A 110 18.45 10.51 -11.00
C GLU A 110 17.34 9.68 -10.29
N PRO A 111 16.90 8.55 -10.85
CA PRO A 111 15.97 7.67 -10.17
C PRO A 111 16.46 7.25 -8.78
N TYR A 112 15.55 7.21 -7.80
CA TYR A 112 15.85 6.65 -6.48
C TYR A 112 16.02 5.15 -6.55
N LEU A 113 16.97 4.65 -5.76
CA LEU A 113 17.20 3.23 -5.50
C LEU A 113 16.62 2.85 -4.14
N GLU A 114 16.37 1.58 -3.93
CA GLU A 114 15.85 1.05 -2.65
C GLU A 114 16.80 1.33 -1.47
N SER A 115 18.11 1.44 -1.75
CA SER A 115 19.16 1.73 -0.77
C SER A 115 19.38 3.21 -0.50
N ASP A 116 18.75 4.11 -1.26
CA ASP A 116 18.89 5.53 -1.03
C ASP A 116 18.30 5.94 0.33
N PRO A 117 18.90 6.91 1.03
CA PRO A 117 18.40 7.37 2.31
C PRO A 117 16.98 7.95 2.16
N THR A 118 16.12 7.60 3.08
CA THR A 118 14.76 8.15 3.17
C THR A 118 14.78 9.47 3.93
N ASN A 119 13.96 10.44 3.47
CA ASN A 119 13.79 11.75 4.11
C ASN A 119 12.41 12.34 3.77
N PRO A 120 11.31 11.75 4.26
CA PRO A 120 9.95 12.14 3.89
C PRO A 120 9.62 13.56 4.34
N GLN A 121 9.10 14.38 3.43
CA GLN A 121 8.78 15.78 3.68
C GLN A 121 7.34 16.00 4.17
N SER A 122 6.43 15.06 3.90
CA SER A 122 5.01 15.13 4.28
C SER A 122 4.66 14.20 5.44
N VAL A 123 3.54 14.47 6.13
CA VAL A 123 2.97 13.54 7.13
C VAL A 123 2.67 12.18 6.49
N TYR A 124 2.09 12.18 5.28
CA TYR A 124 1.84 10.94 4.55
C TYR A 124 3.12 10.11 4.38
N GLY A 125 4.19 10.72 3.85
CA GLY A 125 5.48 10.05 3.67
C GLY A 125 6.07 9.53 4.99
N ARG A 126 6.05 10.35 6.06
CA ARG A 126 6.52 9.96 7.39
C ARG A 126 5.74 8.76 7.95
N THR A 127 4.41 8.76 7.81
CA THR A 127 3.58 7.65 8.31
C THR A 127 3.78 6.37 7.52
N LYS A 128 3.99 6.46 6.19
CA LYS A 128 4.32 5.30 5.37
C LYS A 128 5.69 4.73 5.70
N LEU A 129 6.69 5.58 5.91
CA LEU A 129 8.03 5.16 6.34
C LEU A 129 7.99 4.47 7.72
N ALA A 130 7.22 5.01 8.67
CA ALA A 130 7.05 4.38 9.97
C ALA A 130 6.50 2.94 9.85
N GLY A 131 5.60 2.70 8.91
CA GLY A 131 5.10 1.35 8.60
C GLY A 131 6.19 0.43 8.02
N GLU A 132 7.02 0.94 7.10
CA GLU A 132 8.18 0.18 6.58
C GLU A 132 9.14 -0.20 7.72
N ASP A 133 9.45 0.74 8.61
CA ASP A 133 10.38 0.54 9.70
C ASP A 133 9.82 -0.46 10.73
N ALA A 134 8.53 -0.38 11.04
CA ALA A 134 7.86 -1.34 11.90
C ALA A 134 7.89 -2.77 11.31
N ILE A 135 7.66 -2.90 9.99
CA ILE A 135 7.76 -4.19 9.29
C ILE A 135 9.20 -4.73 9.38
N ARG A 136 10.21 -3.91 9.08
CA ARG A 136 11.63 -4.33 9.14
C ARG A 136 12.04 -4.73 10.57
N ALA A 137 11.63 -3.95 11.56
CA ALA A 137 11.97 -4.20 12.96
C ALA A 137 11.35 -5.49 13.52
N SER A 138 10.23 -5.96 12.97
CA SER A 138 9.53 -7.18 13.42
C SER A 138 10.26 -8.47 13.07
N GLY A 139 11.20 -8.47 12.12
CA GLY A 139 11.84 -9.66 11.57
C GLY A 139 10.90 -10.53 10.72
N ALA A 140 9.71 -10.05 10.36
CA ALA A 140 8.78 -10.77 9.51
C ALA A 140 9.35 -10.98 8.10
N LYS A 141 9.07 -12.13 7.49
CA LYS A 141 9.26 -12.30 6.06
C LYS A 141 8.36 -11.32 5.33
N SER A 142 8.93 -10.40 4.55
CA SER A 142 8.14 -9.35 3.93
C SER A 142 8.72 -8.86 2.61
N VAL A 143 7.81 -8.39 1.75
CA VAL A 143 8.13 -7.64 0.53
C VAL A 143 7.43 -6.29 0.62
N ILE A 144 8.18 -5.20 0.45
CA ILE A 144 7.66 -3.84 0.47
C ILE A 144 7.84 -3.23 -0.91
N PHE A 145 6.73 -2.89 -1.57
CA PHE A 145 6.73 -2.18 -2.85
C PHE A 145 6.57 -0.68 -2.63
N ARG A 146 7.56 0.12 -2.94
CA ARG A 146 7.41 1.58 -3.07
C ARG A 146 6.85 1.88 -4.44
N THR A 147 5.65 2.45 -4.49
CA THR A 147 4.91 2.75 -5.72
C THR A 147 4.67 4.24 -5.87
N SER A 148 4.51 4.69 -7.11
CA SER A 148 4.25 6.08 -7.44
C SER A 148 3.10 6.17 -8.43
N TRP A 149 2.25 7.19 -8.30
CA TRP A 149 1.19 7.55 -9.24
C TRP A 149 0.37 6.37 -9.75
N VAL A 150 -0.17 5.59 -8.81
CA VAL A 150 -0.93 4.40 -9.14
C VAL A 150 -2.17 4.75 -9.95
N PHE A 151 -2.33 4.10 -11.10
CA PHE A 151 -3.49 4.29 -11.96
C PHE A 151 -4.13 2.96 -12.36
N GLY A 152 -5.44 3.02 -12.69
CA GLY A 152 -6.21 1.87 -13.13
C GLY A 152 -7.62 2.27 -13.52
N ALA A 153 -8.37 1.31 -14.07
CA ALA A 153 -9.76 1.54 -14.50
C ALA A 153 -10.69 1.79 -13.30
N ARG A 154 -10.39 1.18 -12.14
CA ARG A 154 -11.21 1.32 -10.91
C ARG A 154 -10.72 2.47 -10.04
N GLY A 155 -11.65 3.11 -9.33
CA GLY A 155 -11.38 4.20 -8.39
C GLY A 155 -11.04 5.52 -9.08
N GLY A 156 -10.65 6.51 -8.27
CA GLY A 156 -10.14 7.80 -8.72
C GLY A 156 -8.63 7.77 -8.90
N ASN A 157 -8.12 8.43 -9.93
CA ASN A 157 -6.69 8.66 -10.15
C ASN A 157 -6.46 9.86 -11.06
N PHE A 158 -5.20 10.29 -11.15
CA PHE A 158 -4.82 11.46 -11.93
C PHE A 158 -5.26 11.36 -13.40
N VAL A 159 -5.04 10.21 -14.05
CA VAL A 159 -5.41 10.01 -15.47
C VAL A 159 -6.90 10.24 -15.69
N LYS A 160 -7.74 9.61 -14.87
CA LYS A 160 -9.20 9.77 -14.96
C LYS A 160 -9.64 11.19 -14.64
N THR A 161 -8.97 11.86 -13.71
CA THR A 161 -9.24 13.25 -13.35
C THR A 161 -8.94 14.17 -14.54
N ILE A 162 -7.77 14.03 -15.17
CA ILE A 162 -7.42 14.82 -16.35
C ILE A 162 -8.37 14.55 -17.51
N LEU A 163 -8.72 13.29 -17.80
CA LEU A 163 -9.67 12.93 -18.86
C LEU A 163 -11.06 13.54 -18.62
N ARG A 164 -11.52 13.61 -17.38
CA ARG A 164 -12.78 14.27 -17.02
C ARG A 164 -12.69 15.78 -17.20
N LEU A 165 -11.66 16.40 -16.62
CA LEU A 165 -11.48 17.85 -16.68
C LEU A 165 -11.27 18.36 -18.12
N ALA A 166 -10.58 17.60 -18.98
CA ALA A 166 -10.38 17.94 -20.39
C ALA A 166 -11.68 17.99 -21.20
N ARG A 167 -12.75 17.35 -20.71
CA ARG A 167 -14.09 17.44 -21.32
C ARG A 167 -14.91 18.63 -20.80
N GLU A 168 -14.57 19.12 -19.60
CA GLU A 168 -15.35 20.13 -18.87
C GLU A 168 -14.73 21.53 -18.98
N LYS A 169 -13.43 21.63 -19.29
CA LYS A 169 -12.67 22.89 -19.26
C LYS A 169 -11.87 23.10 -20.54
N GLU A 170 -11.79 24.33 -21.00
CA GLU A 170 -11.00 24.73 -22.18
C GLU A 170 -9.51 24.70 -21.94
N ALA A 171 -9.06 24.93 -20.68
CA ALA A 171 -7.66 24.91 -20.28
C ALA A 171 -7.48 24.30 -18.90
N LEU A 172 -6.36 23.64 -18.68
CA LEU A 172 -5.96 23.04 -17.41
C LEU A 172 -4.55 23.50 -17.03
N ASN A 173 -4.38 23.88 -15.77
CA ASN A 173 -3.06 24.08 -15.19
C ASN A 173 -2.63 22.80 -14.48
N VAL A 174 -1.45 22.30 -14.83
CA VAL A 174 -0.84 21.12 -14.23
C VAL A 174 0.55 21.50 -13.74
N VAL A 175 0.94 21.06 -12.54
CA VAL A 175 2.29 21.26 -12.01
C VAL A 175 3.31 20.59 -12.92
N THR A 176 4.48 21.21 -13.10
CA THR A 176 5.55 20.72 -14.00
C THR A 176 6.83 20.36 -13.28
N ASP A 177 6.91 20.61 -11.99
CA ASP A 177 8.05 20.40 -11.11
C ASP A 177 8.03 19.06 -10.34
N GLN A 178 6.95 18.27 -10.53
CA GLN A 178 6.84 16.95 -9.94
C GLN A 178 7.12 15.87 -10.99
N ILE A 179 8.17 15.07 -10.74
CA ILE A 179 8.57 13.95 -11.59
C ILE A 179 8.28 12.65 -10.84
N GLY A 180 7.62 11.71 -11.49
CA GLY A 180 7.28 10.42 -10.88
C GLY A 180 7.09 9.34 -11.95
N SER A 181 6.96 8.09 -11.50
CA SER A 181 6.78 6.92 -12.37
C SER A 181 5.35 6.40 -12.28
N PRO A 182 4.46 6.72 -13.24
CA PRO A 182 3.11 6.19 -13.25
C PRO A 182 3.12 4.66 -13.25
N THR A 183 2.44 4.04 -12.27
CA THR A 183 2.48 2.60 -12.08
C THR A 183 1.07 2.01 -12.19
N SER A 184 0.90 1.03 -13.09
CA SER A 184 -0.39 0.37 -13.27
C SER A 184 -0.75 -0.51 -12.07
N ALA A 185 -1.97 -0.35 -11.53
CA ALA A 185 -2.48 -1.21 -10.48
C ALA A 185 -2.51 -2.71 -10.88
N ALA A 186 -2.70 -2.99 -12.18
CA ALA A 186 -2.63 -4.36 -12.70
C ALA A 186 -1.21 -4.92 -12.66
N MET A 187 -0.20 -4.12 -13.05
CA MET A 187 1.21 -4.54 -12.95
C MET A 187 1.63 -4.79 -11.51
N ILE A 188 1.27 -3.89 -10.59
CA ILE A 188 1.53 -4.07 -9.15
C ILE A 188 0.95 -5.41 -8.69
N ALA A 189 -0.31 -5.71 -9.04
CA ALA A 189 -0.97 -6.93 -8.62
C ALA A 189 -0.32 -8.20 -9.20
N ILE A 190 0.10 -8.19 -10.47
CA ILE A 190 0.82 -9.30 -11.11
C ILE A 190 2.18 -9.51 -10.44
N SER A 191 2.97 -8.44 -10.28
CA SER A 191 4.27 -8.53 -9.61
C SER A 191 4.15 -9.03 -8.16
N SER A 192 3.10 -8.61 -7.44
CA SER A 192 2.87 -9.05 -6.06
C SER A 192 2.52 -10.53 -5.99
N SER A 193 1.72 -11.03 -6.94
CA SER A 193 1.29 -12.43 -6.93
C SER A 193 2.44 -13.42 -7.19
N SER A 194 3.52 -13.02 -7.87
CA SER A 194 4.68 -13.88 -8.09
C SER A 194 5.39 -14.27 -6.78
N TYR A 195 5.38 -13.39 -5.78
CA TYR A 195 5.98 -13.65 -4.47
C TYR A 195 5.18 -14.61 -3.58
N THR A 196 3.94 -14.94 -3.93
CA THR A 196 3.15 -15.86 -3.13
C THR A 196 3.57 -17.32 -3.29
N ASN A 197 4.26 -17.67 -4.37
CA ASN A 197 4.72 -19.03 -4.65
C ASN A 197 6.14 -19.31 -4.17
N GLU A 198 6.99 -18.30 -4.17
CA GLU A 198 8.39 -18.36 -3.76
C GLU A 198 8.67 -17.17 -2.83
N PRO A 199 8.32 -17.29 -1.54
CA PRO A 199 8.65 -16.22 -0.59
C PRO A 199 10.17 -16.08 -0.46
N PRO A 200 10.69 -14.83 -0.43
CA PRO A 200 12.11 -14.54 -0.29
C PRO A 200 12.70 -15.08 1.01
#